data_ab672535d2c657180cc6ce137e6716d3
#
_entry.id   ab672535d2c657180cc6ce137e6716d3
#
_cell.length_a   1.000
_cell.length_b   1.000
_cell.length_c   1.000
_cell.angle_alpha   90.00
_cell.angle_beta   90.00
_cell.angle_gamma   90.00
#
_symmetry.space_group_name_H-M   'P 1'
#
loop_
_entity.id
_entity.type
_entity.pdbx_description
1 polymer ?
#
loop_
_entity_poly.entity_id
_entity_poly.type
_entity_poly.pdbx_seq_one_letter_code
_entity_poly.pdbx_strand_id
1 'polypeptide(L)'
;MNETPESQLFGILNGVAKNNQPETIQIGKVLAPPPNIKVQYKDFILEKEDVWISEYLLIGYERTTKGTIVSETQPRGGGGGYSAYASHTHDINNPYTDNIIYTDTLKPGEYVSIMPIQQVEGTTQQYIILDKIVHL
;
A
#
# COMPACT_ATOMS: atom_id res chain seq x y z
N MET A 1 -14.48 45.96 20.87
CA MET A 1 -15.80 45.42 20.58
C MET A 1 -16.14 44.38 21.64
N ASN A 2 -17.24 44.52 22.31
CA ASN A 2 -17.62 43.61 23.37
C ASN A 2 -18.39 42.43 22.78
N GLU A 3 -17.89 41.25 23.02
CA GLU A 3 -18.60 40.00 22.65
C GLU A 3 -19.80 39.79 23.59
N THR A 4 -20.89 39.34 23.03
CA THR A 4 -22.05 38.96 23.81
C THR A 4 -21.81 37.58 24.48
N PRO A 5 -22.51 37.28 25.61
CA PRO A 5 -22.42 35.94 26.22
C PRO A 5 -22.82 34.83 25.26
N GLU A 6 -23.81 35.06 24.40
CA GLU A 6 -24.25 34.09 23.41
C GLU A 6 -23.17 33.83 22.36
N SER A 7 -22.47 34.87 21.91
CA SER A 7 -21.39 34.76 20.96
C SER A 7 -20.20 33.98 21.52
N GLN A 8 -19.86 34.22 22.79
CA GLN A 8 -18.80 33.49 23.48
C GLN A 8 -19.14 32.01 23.62
N LEU A 9 -20.37 31.70 24.03
CA LEU A 9 -20.82 30.32 24.15
C LEU A 9 -20.79 29.59 22.82
N PHE A 10 -21.26 30.25 21.76
CA PHE A 10 -21.24 29.68 20.41
C PHE A 10 -19.83 29.36 19.95
N GLY A 11 -18.87 30.24 20.23
CA GLY A 11 -17.46 30.00 19.91
C GLY A 11 -16.89 28.80 20.65
N ILE A 12 -17.21 28.63 21.94
CA ILE A 12 -16.78 27.49 22.75
C ILE A 12 -17.37 26.21 22.20
N LEU A 13 -18.66 26.18 21.90
CA LEU A 13 -19.33 24.98 21.34
C LEU A 13 -18.74 24.61 19.97
N ASN A 14 -18.47 25.58 19.13
CA ASN A 14 -17.82 25.36 17.83
C ASN A 14 -16.43 24.76 17.99
N GLY A 15 -15.63 25.25 18.93
CA GLY A 15 -14.31 24.71 19.24
C GLY A 15 -14.37 23.27 19.72
N VAL A 16 -15.31 22.97 20.61
CA VAL A 16 -15.51 21.59 21.10
C VAL A 16 -15.94 20.68 19.96
N ALA A 17 -16.87 21.10 19.12
CA ALA A 17 -17.32 20.33 17.98
C ALA A 17 -16.16 20.02 17.00
N LYS A 18 -15.32 21.00 16.71
CA LYS A 18 -14.13 20.81 15.88
C LYS A 18 -13.16 19.79 16.47
N ASN A 19 -12.89 19.90 17.77
CA ASN A 19 -11.95 19.02 18.46
C ASN A 19 -12.47 17.58 18.57
N ASN A 20 -13.76 17.40 18.54
CA ASN A 20 -14.40 16.09 18.66
C ASN A 20 -14.76 15.47 17.31
N GLN A 21 -14.46 16.13 16.21
CA GLN A 21 -14.68 15.53 14.89
C GLN A 21 -13.76 14.32 14.71
N PRO A 22 -14.30 13.20 14.18
CA PRO A 22 -13.46 12.06 13.90
C PRO A 22 -12.39 12.43 12.87
N GLU A 23 -11.19 11.98 13.11
CA GLU A 23 -10.10 12.15 12.15
C GLU A 23 -10.37 11.30 10.91
N THR A 24 -10.11 11.88 9.76
CA THR A 24 -10.23 11.23 8.46
C THR A 24 -8.85 10.86 7.93
N ILE A 25 -8.82 10.30 6.73
CA ILE A 25 -7.56 9.97 6.06
C ILE A 25 -6.75 11.24 5.87
N GLN A 26 -5.48 11.16 6.24
CA GLN A 26 -4.50 12.23 6.14
C GLN A 26 -3.33 11.80 5.28
N ILE A 27 -2.54 12.76 4.85
CA ILE A 27 -1.34 12.50 4.05
C ILE A 27 -0.13 12.62 4.97
N GLY A 28 0.72 11.60 4.94
CA GLY A 28 2.01 11.62 5.61
C GLY A 28 3.15 11.57 4.63
N LYS A 29 4.32 12.03 5.06
CA LYS A 29 5.54 11.99 4.25
C LYS A 29 6.54 11.03 4.86
N VAL A 30 7.01 10.09 4.07
CA VAL A 30 8.00 9.10 4.53
C VAL A 30 9.33 9.78 4.73
N LEU A 31 9.91 9.63 5.91
CA LEU A 31 11.24 10.12 6.27
C LEU A 31 12.27 9.00 6.27
N ALA A 32 11.87 7.80 6.64
CA ALA A 32 12.73 6.62 6.64
C ALA A 32 11.91 5.39 6.23
N PRO A 33 12.52 4.47 5.45
CA PRO A 33 11.79 3.29 4.96
C PRO A 33 11.59 2.24 6.06
N PRO A 34 10.64 1.31 5.86
CA PRO A 34 10.56 0.12 6.71
C PRO A 34 11.88 -0.68 6.67
N PRO A 35 12.23 -1.45 7.71
CA PRO A 35 11.43 -1.75 8.90
C PRO A 35 11.45 -0.67 9.98
N ASN A 36 12.42 0.22 9.97
CA ASN A 36 12.51 1.30 10.94
C ASN A 36 11.86 2.56 10.38
N ILE A 37 10.59 2.43 10.03
CA ILE A 37 9.84 3.47 9.36
C ILE A 37 9.69 4.72 10.21
N LYS A 38 9.78 5.87 9.55
CA LYS A 38 9.44 7.17 10.13
C LYS A 38 8.60 7.93 9.12
N VAL A 39 7.48 8.42 9.57
CA VAL A 39 6.55 9.17 8.72
C VAL A 39 6.16 10.44 9.42
N GLN A 40 6.36 11.57 8.75
CA GLN A 40 5.87 12.84 9.26
C GLN A 40 4.36 12.93 9.06
N TYR A 41 3.66 13.10 10.15
CA TYR A 41 2.21 13.18 10.21
C TYR A 41 1.82 14.39 11.04
N LYS A 42 1.23 15.39 10.41
CA LYS A 42 0.93 16.67 11.07
C LYS A 42 2.20 17.25 11.72
N ASP A 43 2.19 17.47 13.02
CA ASP A 43 3.29 18.10 13.76
C ASP A 43 4.21 17.10 14.43
N PHE A 44 4.04 15.81 14.18
CA PHE A 44 4.85 14.78 14.85
C PHE A 44 5.27 13.69 13.87
N ILE A 45 6.17 12.84 14.36
CA ILE A 45 6.72 11.74 13.57
C ILE A 45 6.18 10.44 14.12
N LEU A 46 5.57 9.64 13.24
CA LEU A 46 5.14 8.29 13.55
C LEU A 46 6.32 7.36 13.36
N GLU A 47 6.55 6.50 14.32
CA GLU A 47 7.58 5.46 14.27
C GLU A 47 6.95 4.08 14.15
N LYS A 48 7.78 3.06 14.04
CA LYS A 48 7.30 1.68 13.80
C LYS A 48 6.33 1.17 14.86
N GLU A 49 6.45 1.64 16.09
CA GLU A 49 5.58 1.24 17.19
C GLU A 49 4.19 1.86 17.10
N ASP A 50 4.07 2.93 16.32
CA ASP A 50 2.85 3.72 16.21
C ASP A 50 1.97 3.30 15.04
N VAL A 51 2.51 2.49 14.11
CA VAL A 51 1.85 2.28 12.82
C VAL A 51 1.65 0.80 12.52
N TRP A 52 0.53 0.55 11.86
CA TRP A 52 0.28 -0.65 11.09
C TRP A 52 0.46 -0.28 9.62
N ILE A 53 0.98 -1.18 8.82
CA ILE A 53 1.24 -0.90 7.42
C ILE A 53 0.66 -2.01 6.56
N SER A 54 0.14 -1.65 5.40
CA SER A 54 -0.28 -2.64 4.41
C SER A 54 0.92 -3.49 4.00
N GLU A 55 0.77 -4.77 4.11
CA GLU A 55 1.87 -5.73 3.94
C GLU A 55 2.52 -5.64 2.56
N TYR A 56 1.73 -5.33 1.53
CA TYR A 56 2.25 -5.21 0.17
C TYR A 56 3.21 -4.03 -0.03
N LEU A 57 3.27 -3.09 0.92
CA LEU A 57 4.23 -1.98 0.90
C LEU A 57 5.60 -2.38 1.45
N LEU A 58 5.74 -3.60 1.94
CA LEU A 58 6.98 -4.09 2.52
C LEU A 58 7.80 -4.86 1.50
N ILE A 59 9.11 -4.71 1.61
CA ILE A 59 10.05 -5.52 0.83
C ILE A 59 9.86 -7.01 1.19
N GLY A 60 9.91 -7.87 0.20
CA GLY A 60 9.75 -9.31 0.41
C GLY A 60 8.30 -9.78 0.55
N TYR A 61 7.32 -8.89 0.39
CA TYR A 61 5.92 -9.31 0.36
C TYR A 61 5.71 -10.26 -0.81
N GLU A 62 5.13 -11.40 -0.52
CA GLU A 62 4.99 -12.50 -1.47
C GLU A 62 3.54 -12.87 -1.67
N ARG A 63 3.15 -13.05 -2.93
CA ARG A 63 1.84 -13.57 -3.31
C ARG A 63 2.03 -14.71 -4.29
N THR A 64 1.25 -15.76 -4.08
CA THR A 64 1.23 -16.91 -4.98
C THR A 64 0.17 -16.68 -6.05
N THR A 65 0.53 -16.90 -7.29
CA THR A 65 -0.38 -16.86 -8.42
C THR A 65 -0.46 -18.20 -9.10
N LYS A 66 -1.63 -18.51 -9.65
CA LYS A 66 -1.82 -19.67 -10.51
C LYS A 66 -2.25 -19.21 -11.88
N GLY A 67 -1.70 -19.87 -12.87
CA GLY A 67 -2.08 -19.61 -14.25
C GLY A 67 -1.93 -20.87 -15.08
N THR A 68 -2.31 -20.75 -16.33
CA THR A 68 -2.12 -21.81 -17.31
C THR A 68 -1.38 -21.21 -18.49
N ILE A 69 -0.26 -21.82 -18.84
CA ILE A 69 0.47 -21.45 -20.04
C ILE A 69 -0.17 -22.19 -21.20
N VAL A 70 -0.70 -21.44 -22.15
CA VAL A 70 -1.24 -21.98 -23.38
C VAL A 70 -0.45 -21.34 -24.52
N SER A 71 0.32 -22.16 -25.21
CA SER A 71 1.07 -21.69 -26.36
C SER A 71 1.24 -22.81 -27.37
N GLU A 72 1.24 -22.43 -28.63
CA GLU A 72 1.62 -23.35 -29.70
C GLU A 72 3.12 -23.15 -29.99
N THR A 73 3.83 -24.26 -30.04
CA THR A 73 5.17 -24.23 -30.58
C THR A 73 5.10 -23.99 -32.06
N GLN A 74 5.87 -23.03 -32.55
CA GLN A 74 5.90 -22.80 -33.99
C GLN A 74 6.45 -24.00 -34.71
N PRO A 75 5.81 -24.43 -35.83
CA PRO A 75 6.34 -25.51 -36.61
C PRO A 75 7.72 -25.13 -37.16
N ARG A 76 8.65 -26.04 -36.99
CA ARG A 76 10.00 -25.88 -37.55
C ARG A 76 10.19 -26.96 -38.61
N GLY A 77 10.49 -26.53 -39.79
CA GLY A 77 10.91 -27.43 -40.86
C GLY A 77 12.21 -28.08 -40.51
N GLY A 78 12.31 -29.36 -40.70
CA GLY A 78 13.58 -30.07 -40.62
C GLY A 78 14.48 -29.76 -41.86
N GLY A 79 15.76 -29.76 -41.68
CA GLY A 79 16.67 -29.76 -42.81
C GLY A 79 16.63 -31.10 -43.54
N GLY A 80 16.86 -31.13 -44.84
CA GLY A 80 16.72 -32.23 -45.75
C GLY A 80 16.79 -33.64 -45.18
N GLY A 81 15.68 -34.18 -44.75
CA GLY A 81 15.60 -35.48 -44.10
C GLY A 81 14.23 -36.08 -44.22
N TYR A 82 14.11 -37.24 -43.64
CA TYR A 82 12.88 -38.00 -43.63
C TYR A 82 11.91 -37.55 -42.54
N SER A 83 10.90 -38.36 -42.26
CA SER A 83 9.81 -38.07 -41.34
C SER A 83 10.24 -37.59 -39.95
N ALA A 84 11.45 -37.90 -39.55
CA ALA A 84 12.04 -37.40 -38.29
C ALA A 84 12.17 -35.85 -38.29
N TYR A 85 12.21 -35.26 -39.46
CA TYR A 85 12.32 -33.82 -39.64
C TYR A 85 11.03 -33.16 -40.10
N ALA A 86 9.95 -33.90 -40.08
CA ALA A 86 8.64 -33.35 -40.42
C ALA A 86 8.27 -32.23 -39.44
N SER A 87 7.76 -31.14 -40.01
CA SER A 87 7.27 -30.04 -39.20
C SER A 87 6.05 -30.50 -38.39
N HIS A 88 6.07 -30.21 -37.11
CA HIS A 88 4.94 -30.47 -36.23
C HIS A 88 4.82 -29.39 -35.16
N THR A 89 3.61 -29.26 -34.64
CA THR A 89 3.26 -28.25 -33.63
C THR A 89 2.74 -28.96 -32.40
N HIS A 90 3.21 -28.54 -31.24
CA HIS A 90 2.70 -29.02 -29.98
C HIS A 90 2.07 -27.86 -29.22
N ASP A 91 0.88 -28.09 -28.72
CA ASP A 91 0.23 -27.15 -27.82
C ASP A 91 0.81 -27.33 -26.42
N ILE A 92 1.14 -26.23 -25.79
CA ILE A 92 1.54 -26.21 -24.40
C ILE A 92 0.36 -25.67 -23.60
N ASN A 93 -0.17 -26.52 -22.72
CA ASN A 93 -1.29 -26.16 -21.85
C ASN A 93 -1.00 -26.72 -20.46
N ASN A 94 -0.11 -26.03 -19.75
CA ASN A 94 0.34 -26.47 -18.43
C ASN A 94 -0.12 -25.50 -17.36
N PRO A 95 -0.78 -25.99 -16.29
CA PRO A 95 -0.99 -25.18 -15.10
C PRO A 95 0.36 -24.88 -14.45
N TYR A 96 0.50 -23.68 -13.95
CA TYR A 96 1.69 -23.29 -13.21
C TYR A 96 1.32 -22.51 -11.96
N THR A 97 2.21 -22.57 -10.99
CA THR A 97 2.14 -21.73 -9.79
C THR A 97 3.41 -20.90 -9.75
N ASP A 98 3.25 -19.60 -9.57
CA ASP A 98 4.36 -18.68 -9.51
C ASP A 98 4.20 -17.75 -8.30
N ASN A 99 5.30 -17.16 -7.89
CA ASN A 99 5.33 -16.23 -6.79
C ASN A 99 5.66 -14.84 -7.30
N ILE A 100 4.90 -13.87 -6.82
CA ILE A 100 5.21 -12.46 -7.04
C ILE A 100 5.79 -11.96 -5.72
N ILE A 101 7.03 -11.48 -5.79
CA ILE A 101 7.74 -10.95 -4.62
C ILE A 101 8.05 -9.49 -4.87
N TYR A 102 7.62 -8.63 -3.98
CA TYR A 102 7.93 -7.21 -4.06
C TYR A 102 9.35 -6.95 -3.55
N THR A 103 10.15 -6.30 -4.37
CA THR A 103 11.55 -6.05 -4.10
C THR A 103 11.85 -4.63 -3.66
N ASP A 104 10.84 -3.78 -3.67
CA ASP A 104 10.95 -2.39 -3.22
C ASP A 104 10.03 -2.12 -2.03
N THR A 105 10.18 -0.96 -1.45
CA THR A 105 9.37 -0.49 -0.35
C THR A 105 9.24 1.04 -0.44
N LEU A 106 8.63 1.62 0.58
CA LEU A 106 8.52 3.07 0.67
C LEU A 106 9.90 3.73 0.72
N LYS A 107 10.05 4.85 0.04
CA LYS A 107 11.29 5.61 -0.01
C LYS A 107 11.12 6.98 0.65
N PRO A 108 12.19 7.53 1.24
CA PRO A 108 12.13 8.88 1.79
C PRO A 108 11.62 9.90 0.76
N GLY A 109 10.72 10.75 1.18
CA GLY A 109 10.11 11.76 0.32
C GLY A 109 8.81 11.33 -0.34
N GLU A 110 8.47 10.05 -0.32
CA GLU A 110 7.19 9.58 -0.83
C GLU A 110 6.07 9.91 0.15
N TYR A 111 4.85 9.96 -0.39
CA TYR A 111 3.66 10.25 0.41
C TYR A 111 2.82 9.00 0.60
N VAL A 112 2.18 8.94 1.75
CA VAL A 112 1.31 7.82 2.11
C VAL A 112 0.00 8.35 2.66
N SER A 113 -1.06 7.55 2.47
CA SER A 113 -2.34 7.81 3.12
C SER A 113 -2.35 7.13 4.49
N ILE A 114 -2.77 7.86 5.51
CA ILE A 114 -2.74 7.42 6.90
C ILE A 114 -4.13 7.66 7.50
N MET A 115 -4.57 6.69 8.27
CA MET A 115 -5.83 6.78 9.01
C MET A 115 -5.59 6.40 10.46
N PRO A 116 -6.08 7.19 11.42
CA PRO A 116 -5.98 6.80 12.82
C PRO A 116 -6.89 5.61 13.12
N ILE A 117 -6.40 4.72 13.96
CA ILE A 117 -7.19 3.62 14.50
C ILE A 117 -7.91 4.15 15.75
N GLN A 118 -9.15 3.76 15.94
CA GLN A 118 -9.89 4.15 17.13
C GLN A 118 -9.09 3.76 18.38
N GLN A 119 -8.79 4.76 19.19
CA GLN A 119 -8.01 4.56 20.41
C GLN A 119 -8.87 3.86 21.46
N VAL A 120 -8.32 2.77 22.00
CA VAL A 120 -8.91 2.10 23.16
C VAL A 120 -8.35 2.75 24.42
N GLU A 121 -9.22 2.99 25.40
CA GLU A 121 -8.82 3.60 26.68
C GLU A 121 -7.63 2.85 27.29
N GLY A 122 -6.62 3.60 27.72
CA GLY A 122 -5.42 3.04 28.31
C GLY A 122 -4.35 2.59 27.34
N THR A 123 -4.57 2.73 26.02
CA THR A 123 -3.59 2.42 24.99
C THR A 123 -3.11 3.68 24.28
N THR A 124 -1.92 3.60 23.66
CA THR A 124 -1.43 4.67 22.80
C THR A 124 -2.17 4.70 21.48
N GLN A 125 -2.29 5.88 20.90
CA GLN A 125 -2.91 6.04 19.58
C GLN A 125 -2.08 5.31 18.53
N GLN A 126 -2.77 4.52 17.70
CA GLN A 126 -2.18 3.80 16.59
C GLN A 126 -2.72 4.34 15.27
N TYR A 127 -1.98 4.11 14.21
CA TYR A 127 -2.32 4.58 12.87
C TYR A 127 -2.15 3.44 11.86
N ILE A 128 -2.87 3.53 10.75
CA ILE A 128 -2.70 2.62 9.62
C ILE A 128 -2.15 3.40 8.43
N ILE A 129 -1.06 2.91 7.87
CA ILE A 129 -0.58 3.37 6.57
C ILE A 129 -1.25 2.49 5.51
N LEU A 130 -2.15 3.09 4.74
CA LEU A 130 -3.00 2.37 3.80
C LEU A 130 -2.34 2.16 2.45
N ASP A 131 -1.70 3.19 1.92
CA ASP A 131 -1.20 3.14 0.56
C ASP A 131 -0.13 4.22 0.33
N LYS A 132 0.67 3.99 -0.73
CA LYS A 132 1.53 5.01 -1.29
C LYS A 132 0.71 5.82 -2.28
N ILE A 133 0.77 7.14 -2.17
CA ILE A 133 -0.01 8.05 -3.00
C ILE A 133 0.89 9.06 -3.66
N VAL A 134 0.38 9.69 -4.72
CA VAL A 134 1.09 10.69 -5.48
C VAL A 134 0.16 11.85 -5.82
N HIS A 135 0.70 13.06 -5.80
CA HIS A 135 0.01 14.24 -6.30
C HIS A 135 0.36 14.42 -7.77
N LEU A 136 -0.64 14.55 -8.62
CA LEU A 136 -0.46 14.77 -10.06
C LEU A 136 -0.24 16.23 -10.39
#